data_9d6ccd2cfc9b8c34d11018699234ac13
#
_entry.id   9d6ccd2cfc9b8c34d11018699234ac13
#
_cell.length_a   1.000
_cell.length_b   1.000
_cell.length_c   1.000
_cell.angle_alpha   90.00
_cell.angle_beta   90.00
_cell.angle_gamma   90.00
#
_symmetry.space_group_name_H-M   'P 1'
#
loop_
_entity.id
_entity.type
_entity.pdbx_description
1 polymer ?
#
loop_
_entity_poly.entity_id
_entity_poly.type
_entity_poly.pdbx_seq_one_letter_code
_entity_poly.pdbx_strand_id
1 'polypeptide(L)'
;MNDVERARRIDLLSKTMYEYLECFLANDVKNISRYFDWPLTFFTGETFIEMAEWSYEVHKDYKTSVGVQFNVVDINEKGGLVIGTGTRIKKDDSLLETFTAAYSCVYKNNEWKIKGGSQILN
;
A
#
# COMPACT_ATOMS: atom_id res chain seq x y z
N MET A 1 9.86 3.85 -22.86
CA MET A 1 10.42 2.81 -21.94
C MET A 1 10.44 1.49 -22.68
N ASN A 2 11.57 0.81 -22.75
CA ASN A 2 11.66 -0.50 -23.39
C ASN A 2 11.21 -1.63 -22.44
N ASP A 3 11.07 -2.84 -22.97
CA ASP A 3 10.54 -3.97 -22.20
C ASP A 3 11.41 -4.38 -21.01
N VAL A 4 12.73 -4.28 -21.14
CA VAL A 4 13.68 -4.58 -20.06
C VAL A 4 13.52 -3.60 -18.91
N GLU A 5 13.47 -2.32 -19.23
CA GLU A 5 13.27 -1.26 -18.24
C GLU A 5 11.89 -1.35 -17.57
N ARG A 6 10.87 -1.67 -18.37
CA ARG A 6 9.53 -1.86 -17.83
C ARG A 6 9.47 -3.01 -16.83
N ALA A 7 10.05 -4.15 -17.18
CA ALA A 7 10.12 -5.30 -16.28
C ALA A 7 10.87 -4.98 -14.99
N ARG A 8 11.98 -4.26 -15.09
CA ARG A 8 12.76 -3.81 -13.92
C ARG A 8 11.93 -2.93 -12.99
N ARG A 9 11.19 -1.97 -13.54
CA ARG A 9 10.35 -1.06 -12.76
C ARG A 9 9.17 -1.77 -12.11
N ILE A 10 8.58 -2.75 -12.79
CA ILE A 10 7.51 -3.58 -12.20
C ILE A 10 8.03 -4.36 -11.01
N ASP A 11 9.19 -5.01 -11.13
CA ASP A 11 9.80 -5.76 -10.03
C ASP A 11 10.15 -4.85 -8.87
N LEU A 12 10.68 -3.66 -9.14
CA LEU A 12 10.98 -2.67 -8.11
C LEU A 12 9.72 -2.18 -7.38
N LEU A 13 8.62 -1.96 -8.12
CA LEU A 13 7.35 -1.56 -7.52
C LEU A 13 6.80 -2.65 -6.60
N SER A 14 6.82 -3.90 -7.05
CA SER A 14 6.40 -5.03 -6.23
C SER A 14 7.23 -5.12 -4.94
N LYS A 15 8.55 -5.01 -5.06
CA LYS A 15 9.46 -5.02 -3.90
C LYS A 15 9.14 -3.88 -2.93
N THR A 16 8.91 -2.68 -3.45
CA THR A 16 8.56 -1.50 -2.65
C THR A 16 7.29 -1.74 -1.84
N MET A 17 6.27 -2.35 -2.45
CA MET A 17 5.01 -2.63 -1.77
C MET A 17 5.19 -3.65 -0.63
N TYR A 18 5.99 -4.68 -0.81
CA TYR A 18 6.26 -5.67 0.25
C TYR A 18 7.13 -5.07 1.37
N GLU A 19 8.06 -4.19 1.06
CA GLU A 19 8.84 -3.45 2.09
C GLU A 19 7.92 -2.52 2.90
N TYR A 20 7.01 -1.82 2.24
CA TYR A 20 5.98 -1.03 2.91
C TYR A 20 5.14 -1.90 3.86
N LEU A 21 4.71 -3.07 3.40
CA LEU A 21 3.94 -4.00 4.23
C LEU A 21 4.71 -4.42 5.48
N GLU A 22 5.99 -4.72 5.37
CA GLU A 22 6.82 -5.06 6.53
C GLU A 22 6.81 -3.96 7.58
N CYS A 23 6.97 -2.70 7.15
CA CYS A 23 6.89 -1.55 8.05
C CYS A 23 5.51 -1.42 8.68
N PHE A 24 4.45 -1.63 7.90
CA PHE A 24 3.08 -1.57 8.40
C PHE A 24 2.83 -2.64 9.47
N LEU A 25 3.21 -3.88 9.21
CA LEU A 25 3.00 -5.00 10.15
C LEU A 25 3.84 -4.84 11.42
N ALA A 26 5.02 -4.24 11.33
CA ALA A 26 5.89 -3.97 12.47
C ALA A 26 5.51 -2.69 13.21
N ASN A 27 4.51 -1.93 12.73
CA ASN A 27 4.17 -0.60 13.22
C ASN A 27 5.39 0.33 13.27
N ASP A 28 6.22 0.26 12.24
CA ASP A 28 7.45 1.03 12.13
C ASP A 28 7.16 2.42 11.57
N VAL A 29 6.65 3.29 12.43
CA VAL A 29 6.22 4.64 12.08
C VAL A 29 7.36 5.48 11.51
N LYS A 30 8.58 5.25 11.99
CA LYS A 30 9.75 5.99 11.56
C LYS A 30 10.12 5.72 10.10
N ASN A 31 10.10 4.44 9.69
CA ASN A 31 10.56 4.04 8.36
C ASN A 31 9.43 3.97 7.33
N ILE A 32 8.17 3.78 7.75
CA ILE A 32 7.06 3.64 6.80
C ILE A 32 6.86 4.88 5.93
N SER A 33 7.12 6.06 6.47
CA SER A 33 6.89 7.35 5.79
C SER A 33 7.72 7.51 4.51
N ARG A 34 8.85 6.82 4.40
CA ARG A 34 9.73 6.90 3.22
C ARG A 34 9.11 6.28 1.97
N TYR A 35 8.10 5.40 2.13
CA TYR A 35 7.42 4.74 1.01
C TYR A 35 6.30 5.57 0.42
N PHE A 36 6.07 6.76 0.93
CA PHE A 36 5.01 7.65 0.50
C PHE A 36 5.52 8.94 -0.14
N ASP A 37 4.78 9.43 -1.12
CA ASP A 37 4.96 10.77 -1.69
C ASP A 37 3.89 11.68 -1.08
N TRP A 38 4.27 12.37 -0.02
CA TRP A 38 3.36 13.22 0.76
C TRP A 38 2.95 14.50 0.02
N PRO A 39 1.73 15.01 0.18
CA PRO A 39 0.61 14.44 0.95
C PRO A 39 -0.06 13.28 0.23
N LEU A 40 -0.76 12.43 0.99
CA LEU A 40 -1.49 11.28 0.47
C LEU A 40 -2.97 11.58 0.34
N THR A 41 -3.64 10.89 -0.58
CA THR A 41 -5.07 10.94 -0.76
C THR A 41 -5.63 9.53 -0.80
N PHE A 42 -6.59 9.24 0.09
CA PHE A 42 -7.26 7.94 0.14
C PHE A 42 -8.78 8.09 0.13
N PHE A 43 -9.43 7.09 -0.47
CA PHE A 43 -10.87 6.89 -0.37
C PHE A 43 -11.15 5.60 0.40
N THR A 44 -12.06 5.67 1.37
CA THR A 44 -12.62 4.50 2.06
C THR A 44 -14.13 4.63 1.97
N GLY A 45 -14.77 3.80 1.13
CA GLY A 45 -16.17 4.00 0.79
C GLY A 45 -16.39 5.35 0.12
N GLU A 46 -17.24 6.20 0.72
CA GLU A 46 -17.50 7.56 0.24
C GLU A 46 -16.60 8.62 0.90
N THR A 47 -15.76 8.22 1.85
CA THR A 47 -14.95 9.14 2.64
C THR A 47 -13.63 9.43 1.92
N PHE A 48 -13.35 10.71 1.74
CA PHE A 48 -12.09 11.21 1.22
C PHE A 48 -11.19 11.60 2.39
N ILE A 49 -9.96 11.10 2.38
CA ILE A 49 -8.98 11.38 3.43
C ILE A 49 -7.71 11.91 2.79
N GLU A 50 -7.24 13.08 3.28
CA GLU A 50 -5.95 13.64 2.93
C GLU A 50 -5.04 13.58 4.15
N MET A 51 -3.81 13.08 3.97
CA MET A 51 -2.83 12.98 5.05
C MET A 51 -1.53 13.66 4.64
N ALA A 52 -0.98 14.47 5.55
CA ALA A 52 0.32 15.13 5.38
C ALA A 52 1.47 14.35 6.04
N GLU A 53 1.15 13.45 6.95
CA GLU A 53 2.11 12.59 7.63
C GLU A 53 1.45 11.26 7.99
N TRP A 54 2.24 10.24 8.31
CA TRP A 54 1.69 8.93 8.65
C TRP A 54 0.84 9.02 9.91
N SER A 55 -0.42 8.66 9.76
CA SER A 55 -1.37 8.51 10.85
C SER A 55 -2.35 7.44 10.43
N TYR A 56 -2.34 6.32 11.12
CA TYR A 56 -3.23 5.22 10.81
C TYR A 56 -3.87 4.69 12.09
N GLU A 57 -5.20 4.84 12.16
CA GLU A 57 -5.98 4.26 13.24
C GLU A 57 -6.43 2.87 12.81
N VAL A 58 -5.83 1.85 13.40
CA VAL A 58 -6.30 0.49 13.21
C VAL A 58 -7.50 0.21 14.12
N HIS A 59 -8.35 -0.71 13.69
CA HIS A 59 -9.43 -1.20 14.54
C HIS A 59 -8.86 -1.68 15.90
N LYS A 60 -9.54 -1.35 17.02
CA LYS A 60 -9.05 -1.67 18.37
C LYS A 60 -8.74 -3.15 18.58
N ASP A 61 -9.44 -4.05 17.87
CA ASP A 61 -9.23 -5.49 17.97
C ASP A 61 -8.22 -6.03 16.95
N TYR A 62 -7.63 -5.15 16.11
CA TYR A 62 -6.68 -5.57 15.09
C TYR A 62 -5.39 -6.09 15.71
N LYS A 63 -4.97 -7.27 15.25
CA LYS A 63 -3.69 -7.88 15.62
C LYS A 63 -2.69 -7.81 14.47
N THR A 64 -3.08 -8.35 13.31
CA THR A 64 -2.18 -8.44 12.15
C THR A 64 -2.97 -8.68 10.87
N SER A 65 -2.26 -8.65 9.75
CA SER A 65 -2.79 -9.05 8.45
C SER A 65 -2.03 -10.27 7.95
N VAL A 66 -2.74 -11.19 7.31
CA VAL A 66 -2.17 -12.42 6.75
C VAL A 66 -2.58 -12.58 5.29
N GLY A 67 -1.80 -13.35 4.54
CA GLY A 67 -2.08 -13.62 3.15
C GLY A 67 -2.11 -12.38 2.27
N VAL A 68 -1.39 -11.34 2.65
CA VAL A 68 -1.34 -10.10 1.87
C VAL A 68 -0.57 -10.35 0.58
N GLN A 69 -1.20 -9.98 -0.54
CA GLN A 69 -0.60 -10.09 -1.88
C GLN A 69 -0.75 -8.76 -2.60
N PHE A 70 0.31 -8.36 -3.29
CA PHE A 70 0.30 -7.21 -4.17
C PHE A 70 0.45 -7.67 -5.62
N ASN A 71 -0.35 -7.09 -6.48
CA ASN A 71 -0.31 -7.34 -7.91
C ASN A 71 -0.18 -6.00 -8.64
N VAL A 72 0.93 -5.83 -9.36
CA VAL A 72 1.12 -4.66 -10.22
C VAL A 72 0.24 -4.82 -11.43
N VAL A 73 -0.74 -3.94 -11.57
CA VAL A 73 -1.71 -3.99 -12.67
C VAL A 73 -1.11 -3.44 -13.95
N ASP A 74 -0.49 -2.27 -13.85
CA ASP A 74 0.15 -1.60 -14.98
C ASP A 74 1.05 -0.47 -14.50
N ILE A 75 1.97 -0.08 -15.35
CA ILE A 75 2.84 1.08 -15.11
C ILE A 75 3.02 1.88 -16.40
N ASN A 76 3.37 3.15 -16.25
CA ASN A 76 3.94 3.97 -17.30
C ASN A 76 5.22 4.65 -16.79
N GLU A 77 5.75 5.62 -17.52
CA GLU A 77 7.02 6.27 -17.15
C GLU A 77 6.97 7.02 -15.82
N LYS A 78 5.80 7.45 -15.37
CA LYS A 78 5.63 8.32 -14.19
C LYS A 78 4.86 7.69 -13.06
N GLY A 79 4.09 6.66 -13.32
CA GLY A 79 3.19 6.11 -12.33
C GLY A 79 2.91 4.64 -12.49
N GLY A 80 2.27 4.07 -11.47
CA GLY A 80 1.88 2.67 -11.45
C GLY A 80 0.64 2.45 -10.60
N LEU A 81 -0.06 1.36 -10.90
CA LEU A 81 -1.24 0.93 -10.19
C LEU A 81 -1.02 -0.47 -9.63
N VAL A 82 -1.28 -0.61 -8.34
CA VAL A 82 -1.13 -1.88 -7.61
C VAL A 82 -2.44 -2.23 -6.93
N ILE A 83 -2.82 -3.50 -6.98
CA ILE A 83 -3.94 -4.02 -6.18
C ILE A 83 -3.36 -4.89 -5.07
N GLY A 84 -3.76 -4.60 -3.84
CA GLY A 84 -3.42 -5.40 -2.66
C GLY A 84 -4.65 -6.07 -2.07
N THR A 85 -4.52 -7.32 -1.67
CA THR A 85 -5.57 -8.07 -1.00
C THR A 85 -5.00 -8.74 0.24
N GLY A 86 -5.85 -8.97 1.24
CA GLY A 86 -5.42 -9.66 2.44
C GLY A 86 -6.56 -9.85 3.44
N THR A 87 -6.21 -10.51 4.53
CA THR A 87 -7.13 -10.82 5.63
C THR A 87 -6.59 -10.19 6.90
N ARG A 88 -7.45 -9.47 7.62
CA ARG A 88 -7.13 -8.84 8.90
C ARG A 88 -7.64 -9.72 10.02
N ILE A 89 -6.79 -9.92 11.02
CA ILE A 89 -7.01 -10.86 12.12
C ILE A 89 -7.13 -10.10 13.43
N LYS A 90 -8.10 -10.50 14.26
CA LYS A 90 -8.31 -9.96 15.59
C LYS A 90 -7.30 -10.51 16.59
N LYS A 91 -7.21 -9.85 17.75
CA LYS A 91 -6.34 -10.27 18.86
C LYS A 91 -6.64 -11.68 19.38
N ASP A 92 -7.85 -12.18 19.19
CA ASP A 92 -8.24 -13.55 19.56
C ASP A 92 -8.01 -14.57 18.43
N ASP A 93 -7.31 -14.15 17.36
CA ASP A 93 -6.99 -14.93 16.17
C ASP A 93 -8.17 -15.20 15.23
N SER A 94 -9.34 -14.63 15.50
CA SER A 94 -10.48 -14.74 14.60
C SER A 94 -10.43 -13.71 13.48
N LEU A 95 -11.26 -13.92 12.45
CA LEU A 95 -11.37 -13.01 11.31
C LEU A 95 -11.94 -11.65 11.75
N LEU A 96 -11.23 -10.57 11.44
CA LEU A 96 -11.76 -9.22 11.55
C LEU A 96 -12.49 -8.83 10.28
N GLU A 97 -11.77 -8.86 9.15
CA GLU A 97 -12.29 -8.48 7.84
C GLU A 97 -11.29 -8.87 6.74
N THR A 98 -11.75 -8.86 5.49
CA THR A 98 -10.86 -8.91 4.34
C THR A 98 -10.76 -7.52 3.73
N PHE A 99 -9.70 -7.25 2.99
CA PHE A 99 -9.55 -5.98 2.28
C PHE A 99 -9.10 -6.19 0.85
N THR A 100 -9.54 -5.26 0.00
CA THR A 100 -9.01 -5.05 -1.33
C THR A 100 -8.66 -3.58 -1.43
N ALA A 101 -7.42 -3.28 -1.77
CA ALA A 101 -6.94 -1.91 -1.86
C ALA A 101 -6.28 -1.66 -3.22
N ALA A 102 -6.55 -0.49 -3.78
CA ALA A 102 -5.86 0.00 -4.98
C ALA A 102 -4.89 1.10 -4.55
N TYR A 103 -3.63 0.97 -4.97
CA TYR A 103 -2.60 1.95 -4.67
C TYR A 103 -2.17 2.64 -5.95
N SER A 104 -2.20 3.97 -5.94
CA SER A 104 -1.61 4.80 -6.98
C SER A 104 -0.20 5.17 -6.57
N CYS A 105 0.77 4.83 -7.38
CA CYS A 105 2.18 5.03 -7.08
C CYS A 105 2.82 5.96 -8.12
N VAL A 106 3.85 6.68 -7.72
CA VAL A 106 4.63 7.56 -8.59
C VAL A 106 6.08 7.10 -8.64
N TYR A 107 6.69 7.27 -9.81
CA TYR A 107 8.10 6.96 -10.03
C TYR A 107 8.88 8.26 -10.15
N LYS A 108 9.77 8.51 -9.18
CA LYS A 108 10.61 9.70 -9.12
C LYS A 108 11.99 9.35 -8.58
N ASN A 109 13.03 9.94 -9.13
CA ASN A 109 14.39 9.75 -8.62
C ASN A 109 14.79 8.28 -8.52
N ASN A 110 14.39 7.50 -9.52
CA ASN A 110 14.69 6.06 -9.62
C ASN A 110 14.06 5.21 -8.51
N GLU A 111 12.99 5.68 -7.89
CA GLU A 111 12.27 4.93 -6.86
C GLU A 111 10.75 5.12 -6.97
N TRP A 112 10.03 4.13 -6.45
CA TRP A 112 8.57 4.18 -6.35
C TRP A 112 8.15 4.69 -4.98
N LYS A 113 7.07 5.49 -4.98
CA LYS A 113 6.40 5.93 -3.75
C LYS A 113 4.89 5.86 -3.92
N ILE A 114 4.21 5.53 -2.84
CA ILE A 114 2.75 5.48 -2.81
C ILE A 114 2.22 6.91 -2.71
N LYS A 115 1.32 7.28 -3.62
CA LYS A 115 0.69 8.62 -3.64
C LYS A 115 -0.70 8.61 -3.02
N GLY A 116 -1.37 7.47 -3.02
CA GLY A 116 -2.71 7.34 -2.46
C GLY A 116 -3.42 6.10 -2.97
N GLY A 117 -4.73 6.09 -2.84
CA GLY A 117 -5.54 4.98 -3.33
C GLY A 117 -6.92 4.91 -2.71
N SER A 118 -7.49 3.72 -2.76
CA SER A 118 -8.79 3.44 -2.17
C SER A 118 -8.82 2.01 -1.63
N GLN A 119 -9.76 1.73 -0.73
CA GLN A 119 -9.91 0.38 -0.19
C GLN A 119 -11.37 0.02 0.05
N ILE A 120 -11.62 -1.29 -0.02
CA ILE A 120 -12.90 -1.91 0.32
C ILE A 120 -12.63 -2.91 1.44
N LEU A 121 -13.39 -2.80 2.51
CA LEU A 121 -13.30 -3.68 3.68
C LEU A 121 -14.56 -4.56 3.74
N ASN A 122 -14.37 -5.84 3.90
CA ASN A 122 -15.47 -6.81 3.96
C ASN A 122 -15.38 -7.68 5.22
#